data_22e0a6326461635e82cd55250d55606c
#
_entry.id   22e0a6326461635e82cd55250d55606c
#
_cell.length_a   1.000
_cell.length_b   1.000
_cell.length_c   1.000
_cell.angle_alpha   90.00
_cell.angle_beta   90.00
_cell.angle_gamma   90.00
#
_symmetry.space_group_name_H-M   'P 1'
#
loop_
_entity.id
_entity.type
_entity.pdbx_description
1 polymer ?
#
loop_
_entity_poly.entity_id
_entity_poly.type
_entity_poly.pdbx_seq_one_letter_code
_entity_poly.pdbx_strand_id
1 'polypeptide(L)'
;RGKRCFGKSAQPLVITVPRGTLIRNAETGRIMADMSTDEDVVIAKGGRGGWGNTHFASPTRQTPRFAKPGTPGEAFQLELKLLADVGLVGFPNVGKSTLVSVVSEAKPNIANYHFTTITPVLGVVHMPNAPSFVMADIPGLIEGAWQGVGLGHQFLRHVERCRMLIHIVDVSGSEGRDPKEDFRIINEELRKFNPDLANRPMLVA
;
A
#
# COMPACT_ATOMS: atom_id res chain seq x y z
N ARG A 1 50.13 -6.12 14.29
CA ARG A 1 50.43 -4.89 15.05
C ARG A 1 49.36 -3.85 14.80
N GLY A 2 48.56 -3.51 15.85
CA GLY A 2 47.86 -2.24 15.92
C GLY A 2 46.74 -1.91 14.91
N LYS A 3 46.15 -2.89 14.23
CA LYS A 3 44.96 -2.64 13.44
C LYS A 3 43.81 -2.36 14.42
N ARG A 4 43.46 -1.09 14.60
CA ARG A 4 42.27 -0.69 15.37
C ARG A 4 41.01 -1.18 14.64
N CYS A 5 40.70 -2.48 14.79
CA CYS A 5 39.59 -3.10 14.12
C CYS A 5 38.31 -2.89 14.94
N PHE A 6 37.31 -2.36 14.28
CA PHE A 6 35.92 -2.21 14.78
C PHE A 6 35.05 -3.14 13.96
N GLY A 7 33.98 -3.60 14.53
CA GLY A 7 32.93 -4.24 13.77
C GLY A 7 32.33 -3.22 12.75
N LYS A 8 32.11 -3.70 11.55
CA LYS A 8 31.51 -2.86 10.49
C LYS A 8 30.05 -2.55 10.86
N SER A 9 29.68 -1.29 10.84
CA SER A 9 28.27 -0.88 10.91
C SER A 9 27.62 -1.08 9.55
N ALA A 10 26.35 -1.47 9.53
CA ALA A 10 25.58 -1.55 8.29
C ALA A 10 25.36 -0.16 7.70
N GLN A 11 25.30 -0.10 6.38
CA GLN A 11 24.90 1.11 5.68
C GLN A 11 23.38 1.27 5.76
N PRO A 12 22.83 2.51 5.70
CA PRO A 12 21.41 2.71 5.60
C PRO A 12 20.84 2.00 4.37
N LEU A 13 19.73 1.32 4.54
CA LEU A 13 18.92 0.78 3.45
C LEU A 13 17.77 1.73 3.21
N VAL A 14 17.70 2.30 2.01
CA VAL A 14 16.58 3.15 1.57
C VAL A 14 15.67 2.31 0.69
N ILE A 15 14.38 2.29 1.02
CA ILE A 15 13.34 1.62 0.24
C ILE A 15 12.38 2.70 -0.25
N THR A 16 12.32 2.89 -1.56
CA THR A 16 11.37 3.82 -2.18
C THR A 16 10.02 3.16 -2.30
N VAL A 17 8.98 3.84 -1.82
CA VAL A 17 7.60 3.37 -1.84
C VAL A 17 6.69 4.42 -2.45
N PRO A 18 5.55 4.02 -3.08
CA PRO A 18 4.56 4.97 -3.59
C PRO A 18 3.92 5.78 -2.45
N ARG A 19 3.48 7.00 -2.76
CA ARG A 19 2.68 7.81 -1.83
C ARG A 19 1.41 7.06 -1.41
N GLY A 20 1.04 7.22 -0.15
CA GLY A 20 -0.13 6.56 0.44
C GLY A 20 0.15 5.13 0.91
N THR A 21 1.41 4.67 0.87
CA THR A 21 1.80 3.39 1.45
C THR A 21 1.74 3.45 2.97
N LEU A 22 1.04 2.50 3.57
CA LEU A 22 1.04 2.32 5.03
C LEU A 22 2.09 1.29 5.43
N ILE A 23 2.92 1.66 6.36
CA ILE A 23 3.92 0.78 6.94
C ILE A 23 3.42 0.31 8.31
N ARG A 24 3.32 -1.00 8.47
CA ARG A 24 2.86 -1.62 9.72
C ARG A 24 3.90 -2.61 10.25
N ASN A 25 3.95 -2.73 11.56
CA ASN A 25 4.63 -3.85 12.19
C ASN A 25 3.77 -5.11 12.00
N ALA A 26 4.32 -6.14 11.35
CA ALA A 26 3.58 -7.35 11.01
C ALA A 26 3.18 -8.18 12.26
N GLU A 27 3.96 -8.11 13.33
CA GLU A 27 3.68 -8.84 14.57
C GLU A 27 2.59 -8.16 15.40
N THR A 28 2.64 -6.83 15.52
CA THR A 28 1.72 -6.08 16.40
C THR A 28 0.55 -5.46 15.65
N GLY A 29 0.58 -5.41 14.31
CA GLY A 29 -0.41 -4.74 13.47
C GLY A 29 -0.40 -3.20 13.58
N ARG A 30 0.48 -2.62 14.41
CA ARG A 30 0.53 -1.18 14.66
C ARG A 30 1.04 -0.43 13.42
N ILE A 31 0.38 0.67 13.07
CA ILE A 31 0.85 1.58 12.03
C ILE A 31 2.10 2.30 12.56
N MET A 32 3.20 2.18 11.82
CA MET A 32 4.48 2.81 12.13
C MET A 32 4.66 4.11 11.36
N ALA A 33 4.23 4.15 10.10
CA ALA A 33 4.26 5.33 9.27
C ALA A 33 3.16 5.31 8.20
N ASP A 34 2.71 6.50 7.81
CA ASP A 34 1.85 6.76 6.66
C ASP A 34 2.64 7.62 5.68
N MET A 35 2.99 7.06 4.51
CA MET A 35 3.78 7.73 3.49
C MET A 35 2.90 8.59 2.57
N SER A 36 2.06 9.43 3.16
CA SER A 36 1.21 10.39 2.43
C SER A 36 1.99 11.61 1.94
N THR A 37 3.14 11.90 2.56
CA THR A 37 4.08 12.97 2.19
C THR A 37 5.35 12.40 1.55
N ASP A 38 6.19 13.27 0.96
CA ASP A 38 7.49 12.88 0.38
C ASP A 38 8.63 12.89 1.41
N GLU A 39 8.33 12.80 2.69
CA GLU A 39 9.34 12.83 3.74
C GLU A 39 9.92 11.43 4.00
N ASP A 40 11.24 11.39 4.21
CA ASP A 40 11.91 10.15 4.60
C ASP A 40 11.59 9.79 6.05
N VAL A 41 11.17 8.56 6.30
CA VAL A 41 10.84 8.07 7.63
C VAL A 41 11.77 6.92 8.03
N VAL A 42 12.41 7.05 9.19
CA VAL A 42 13.26 5.98 9.74
C VAL A 42 12.38 4.97 10.47
N ILE A 43 12.24 3.77 9.90
CA ILE A 43 11.39 2.70 10.44
C ILE A 43 12.14 1.81 11.42
N ALA A 44 13.41 1.52 11.13
CA ALA A 44 14.22 0.63 11.95
C ALA A 44 15.64 1.18 12.13
N LYS A 45 16.21 0.99 13.31
CA LYS A 45 17.60 1.39 13.58
C LYS A 45 18.51 0.18 13.44
N GLY A 46 19.58 0.34 12.65
CA GLY A 46 20.62 -0.66 12.53
C GLY A 46 21.42 -0.85 13.82
N GLY A 47 21.91 -2.05 14.01
CA GLY A 47 22.82 -2.35 15.12
C GLY A 47 24.18 -1.65 14.97
N ARG A 48 24.85 -1.41 16.09
CA ARG A 48 26.19 -0.83 16.11
C ARG A 48 27.25 -1.91 16.01
N GLY A 49 28.29 -1.65 15.24
CA GLY A 49 29.47 -2.52 15.18
C GLY A 49 30.11 -2.69 16.55
N GLY A 50 30.67 -3.87 16.81
CA GLY A 50 31.33 -4.17 18.05
C GLY A 50 32.66 -3.42 18.23
N TRP A 51 33.17 -3.39 19.45
CA TRP A 51 34.44 -2.76 19.76
C TRP A 51 35.53 -3.81 19.81
N GLY A 52 36.60 -3.56 19.06
CA GLY A 52 37.80 -4.40 19.13
C GLY A 52 38.54 -4.26 20.45
N ASN A 53 39.45 -5.19 20.70
CA ASN A 53 40.23 -5.31 21.96
C ASN A 53 41.03 -4.04 22.30
N THR A 54 41.47 -3.26 21.33
CA THR A 54 42.23 -2.03 21.55
C THR A 54 41.48 -0.95 22.32
N HIS A 55 40.15 -0.96 22.28
CA HIS A 55 39.31 -0.06 23.09
C HIS A 55 39.41 -0.33 24.60
N PHE A 56 39.78 -1.52 24.95
CA PHE A 56 39.88 -1.98 26.36
C PHE A 56 41.29 -2.00 26.86
N ALA A 57 42.24 -1.47 26.08
CA ALA A 57 43.62 -1.33 26.52
C ALA A 57 43.71 -0.23 27.60
N SER A 58 44.41 -0.57 28.68
CA SER A 58 44.72 0.34 29.80
C SER A 58 46.21 0.22 30.16
N PRO A 59 46.75 1.16 30.95
CA PRO A 59 48.18 1.08 31.39
C PRO A 59 48.51 -0.24 32.07
N THR A 60 47.58 -0.85 32.77
CA THR A 60 47.76 -2.13 33.47
C THR A 60 47.38 -3.33 32.59
N ARG A 61 46.67 -3.17 31.47
CA ARG A 61 46.27 -4.22 30.54
C ARG A 61 46.52 -3.79 29.10
N GLN A 62 47.73 -3.89 28.64
CA GLN A 62 48.13 -3.40 27.31
C GLN A 62 47.64 -4.27 26.14
N THR A 63 47.35 -5.54 26.37
CA THR A 63 46.86 -6.50 25.36
C THR A 63 45.62 -7.24 25.83
N PRO A 64 44.44 -6.61 25.88
CA PRO A 64 43.22 -7.32 26.25
C PRO A 64 42.91 -8.43 25.23
N ARG A 65 42.51 -9.61 25.73
CA ARG A 65 42.13 -10.77 24.89
C ARG A 65 40.62 -10.88 24.69
N PHE A 66 39.87 -9.80 24.87
CA PHE A 66 38.42 -9.74 24.70
C PHE A 66 38.02 -8.55 23.83
N ALA A 67 36.87 -8.66 23.21
CA ALA A 67 36.24 -7.63 22.44
C ALA A 67 34.75 -7.57 22.83
N LYS A 68 34.10 -6.44 22.59
CA LYS A 68 32.65 -6.31 22.80
C LYS A 68 31.96 -6.64 21.49
N PRO A 69 31.00 -7.59 21.44
CA PRO A 69 30.22 -7.86 20.26
C PRO A 69 29.39 -6.63 19.89
N GLY A 70 29.00 -6.53 18.64
CA GLY A 70 28.04 -5.52 18.19
C GLY A 70 26.66 -5.75 18.81
N THR A 71 25.85 -4.72 18.78
CA THR A 71 24.43 -4.86 19.13
C THR A 71 23.65 -5.33 17.90
N PRO A 72 22.68 -6.23 18.04
CA PRO A 72 21.78 -6.56 16.96
C PRO A 72 21.02 -5.32 16.54
N GLY A 73 20.65 -5.22 15.26
CA GLY A 73 19.69 -4.25 14.77
C GLY A 73 18.28 -4.64 15.17
N GLU A 74 17.37 -3.69 15.06
CA GLU A 74 15.96 -3.98 15.17
C GLU A 74 15.52 -4.77 13.93
N ALA A 75 14.87 -5.90 14.13
CA ALA A 75 14.28 -6.69 13.06
C ALA A 75 12.78 -6.44 13.03
N PHE A 76 12.29 -6.00 11.89
CA PHE A 76 10.87 -5.80 11.65
C PHE A 76 10.45 -6.52 10.39
N GLN A 77 9.28 -7.09 10.43
CA GLN A 77 8.58 -7.52 9.23
C GLN A 77 7.66 -6.39 8.83
N LEU A 78 7.89 -5.80 7.66
CA LEU A 78 7.08 -4.71 7.14
C LEU A 78 6.06 -5.26 6.16
N GLU A 79 4.82 -4.91 6.38
CA GLU A 79 3.74 -5.12 5.43
C GLU A 79 3.49 -3.81 4.69
N LEU A 80 3.82 -3.79 3.40
CA LEU A 80 3.53 -2.67 2.52
C LEU A 80 2.14 -2.89 1.93
N LYS A 81 1.18 -2.06 2.33
CA LYS A 81 -0.13 -2.00 1.69
C LYS A 81 -0.08 -0.96 0.60
N LEU A 82 0.14 -1.43 -0.62
CA LEU A 82 0.00 -0.59 -1.80
C LEU A 82 -1.46 -0.18 -1.95
N LEU A 83 -1.66 1.12 -2.11
CA LEU A 83 -2.94 1.70 -2.46
C LEU A 83 -2.96 1.94 -3.95
N ALA A 84 -4.13 1.85 -4.55
CA ALA A 84 -4.29 2.23 -5.94
C ALA A 84 -4.39 3.75 -6.07
N ASP A 85 -3.77 4.30 -7.09
CA ASP A 85 -3.96 5.72 -7.44
C ASP A 85 -5.35 5.96 -8.00
N VAL A 86 -5.85 4.99 -8.79
CA VAL A 86 -7.14 5.03 -9.47
C VAL A 86 -7.98 3.83 -9.06
N GLY A 87 -9.16 4.07 -8.53
CA GLY A 87 -10.14 3.04 -8.21
C GLY A 87 -11.24 2.94 -9.27
N LEU A 88 -11.55 1.72 -9.74
CA LEU A 88 -12.70 1.49 -10.61
C LEU A 88 -13.91 1.17 -9.77
N VAL A 89 -15.01 1.87 -10.03
CA VAL A 89 -16.30 1.67 -9.38
C VAL A 89 -17.38 1.43 -10.44
N GLY A 90 -18.41 0.71 -10.09
CA GLY A 90 -19.50 0.37 -10.99
C GLY A 90 -20.12 -0.97 -10.65
N PHE A 91 -21.27 -1.26 -11.24
CA PHE A 91 -21.97 -2.52 -11.04
C PHE A 91 -21.15 -3.75 -11.50
N PRO A 92 -21.49 -4.97 -11.05
CA PRO A 92 -20.92 -6.19 -11.60
C PRO A 92 -21.13 -6.27 -13.13
N ASN A 93 -20.23 -6.94 -13.81
CA ASN A 93 -20.26 -7.23 -15.26
C ASN A 93 -20.17 -6.02 -16.21
N VAL A 94 -19.99 -4.79 -15.70
CA VAL A 94 -19.82 -3.59 -16.55
C VAL A 94 -18.44 -3.48 -17.22
N GLY A 95 -17.55 -4.45 -17.03
CA GLY A 95 -16.24 -4.50 -17.70
C GLY A 95 -15.06 -3.93 -16.89
N LYS A 96 -15.18 -3.65 -15.59
CA LYS A 96 -14.10 -3.12 -14.74
C LYS A 96 -12.82 -3.94 -14.82
N SER A 97 -12.90 -5.24 -14.53
CA SER A 97 -11.74 -6.14 -14.54
C SER A 97 -11.16 -6.30 -15.94
N THR A 98 -12.00 -6.24 -16.97
CA THR A 98 -11.57 -6.26 -18.36
C THR A 98 -10.75 -5.02 -18.68
N LEU A 99 -11.20 -3.84 -18.24
CA LEU A 99 -10.44 -2.60 -18.43
C LEU A 99 -9.07 -2.69 -17.77
N VAL A 100 -8.98 -3.12 -16.51
CA VAL A 100 -7.69 -3.31 -15.82
C VAL A 100 -6.79 -4.26 -16.62
N SER A 101 -7.33 -5.35 -17.13
CA SER A 101 -6.56 -6.35 -17.89
C SER A 101 -6.02 -5.83 -19.22
N VAL A 102 -6.74 -4.91 -19.86
CA VAL A 102 -6.35 -4.34 -21.16
C VAL A 102 -5.31 -3.22 -20.99
N VAL A 103 -5.45 -2.37 -19.97
CA VAL A 103 -4.56 -1.22 -19.78
C VAL A 103 -3.31 -1.53 -18.96
N SER A 104 -3.27 -2.68 -18.30
CA SER A 104 -2.11 -3.11 -17.52
C SER A 104 -1.11 -3.85 -18.40
N GLU A 105 0.17 -3.48 -18.36
CA GLU A 105 1.25 -4.16 -19.10
C GLU A 105 1.56 -5.56 -18.57
N ALA A 106 1.41 -5.78 -17.27
CA ALA A 106 1.58 -7.09 -16.65
C ALA A 106 0.22 -7.74 -16.41
N LYS A 107 0.18 -9.09 -16.35
CA LYS A 107 -1.04 -9.77 -15.89
C LYS A 107 -1.47 -9.17 -14.56
N PRO A 108 -2.73 -8.72 -14.43
CA PRO A 108 -3.23 -8.17 -13.20
C PRO A 108 -2.96 -9.10 -12.03
N ASN A 109 -2.36 -8.58 -10.97
CA ASN A 109 -2.10 -9.34 -9.78
C ASN A 109 -3.34 -9.34 -8.88
N ILE A 110 -3.79 -10.54 -8.54
CA ILE A 110 -4.80 -10.73 -7.51
C ILE A 110 -4.11 -10.49 -6.16
N ALA A 111 -4.42 -9.37 -5.53
CA ALA A 111 -3.84 -9.05 -4.23
C ALA A 111 -4.63 -9.74 -3.11
N ASN A 112 -4.08 -10.83 -2.57
CA ASN A 112 -4.62 -11.51 -1.40
C ASN A 112 -4.37 -10.68 -0.14
N TYR A 113 -5.30 -9.85 0.23
CA TYR A 113 -5.28 -9.17 1.52
C TYR A 113 -5.96 -10.06 2.56
N HIS A 114 -5.23 -10.46 3.61
CA HIS A 114 -5.72 -11.33 4.68
C HIS A 114 -6.97 -10.82 5.42
N PHE A 115 -7.40 -9.60 5.14
CA PHE A 115 -8.55 -8.94 5.77
C PHE A 115 -9.69 -8.66 4.80
N THR A 116 -9.62 -9.11 3.54
CA THR A 116 -10.70 -8.95 2.56
C THR A 116 -11.18 -10.30 2.08
N THR A 117 -12.48 -10.51 2.12
CA THR A 117 -13.13 -11.69 1.54
C THR A 117 -13.24 -11.55 0.00
N ILE A 118 -13.08 -10.35 -0.52
CA ILE A 118 -13.02 -10.02 -1.94
C ILE A 118 -11.63 -9.50 -2.26
N THR A 119 -10.96 -10.13 -3.20
CA THR A 119 -9.62 -9.79 -3.63
C THR A 119 -9.68 -8.74 -4.75
N PRO A 120 -9.16 -7.53 -4.54
CA PRO A 120 -9.07 -6.54 -5.60
C PRO A 120 -8.07 -7.00 -6.68
N VAL A 121 -8.37 -6.70 -7.91
CA VAL A 121 -7.48 -6.91 -9.04
C VAL A 121 -6.69 -5.63 -9.25
N LEU A 122 -5.37 -5.69 -9.12
CA LEU A 122 -4.48 -4.55 -9.30
C LEU A 122 -3.76 -4.65 -10.64
N GLY A 123 -3.71 -3.55 -11.36
CA GLY A 123 -2.93 -3.39 -12.58
C GLY A 123 -2.03 -2.16 -12.53
N VAL A 124 -0.81 -2.29 -13.03
CA VAL A 124 0.09 -1.15 -13.22
C VAL A 124 -0.07 -0.63 -14.64
N VAL A 125 -0.44 0.64 -14.76
CA VAL A 125 -0.61 1.31 -16.03
C VAL A 125 0.61 2.17 -16.30
N HIS A 126 1.32 1.87 -17.40
CA HIS A 126 2.48 2.63 -17.85
C HIS A 126 2.05 3.74 -18.81
N MET A 127 2.54 4.94 -18.54
CA MET A 127 2.32 6.11 -19.40
C MET A 127 3.60 6.45 -20.14
N PRO A 128 3.58 6.65 -21.46
CA PRO A 128 4.81 6.90 -22.24
C PRO A 128 5.60 8.14 -21.79
N ASN A 129 4.92 9.16 -21.27
CA ASN A 129 5.52 10.46 -20.91
C ASN A 129 5.16 10.91 -19.48
N ALA A 130 4.68 10.01 -18.63
CA ALA A 130 4.29 10.32 -17.26
C ALA A 130 4.62 9.15 -16.31
N PRO A 131 4.67 9.38 -14.99
CA PRO A 131 4.84 8.30 -14.03
C PRO A 131 3.75 7.24 -14.18
N SER A 132 4.14 5.98 -14.03
CA SER A 132 3.20 4.87 -13.96
C SER A 132 2.30 5.00 -12.72
N PHE A 133 1.09 4.50 -12.81
CA PHE A 133 0.15 4.51 -11.69
C PHE A 133 -0.51 3.15 -11.50
N VAL A 134 -1.03 2.90 -10.31
CA VAL A 134 -1.72 1.66 -9.96
C VAL A 134 -3.22 1.86 -10.09
N MET A 135 -3.87 1.00 -10.86
CA MET A 135 -5.32 0.92 -11.01
C MET A 135 -5.85 -0.30 -10.26
N ALA A 136 -6.91 -0.13 -9.50
CA ALA A 136 -7.59 -1.20 -8.79
C ALA A 136 -9.01 -1.40 -9.29
N ASP A 137 -9.33 -2.63 -9.70
CA ASP A 137 -10.73 -3.05 -9.80
C ASP A 137 -11.24 -3.29 -8.39
N ILE A 138 -12.28 -2.55 -8.06
CA ILE A 138 -12.89 -2.57 -6.76
C ILE A 138 -14.23 -3.32 -6.88
N PRO A 139 -14.27 -4.67 -6.72
CA PRO A 139 -15.51 -5.44 -6.78
C PRO A 139 -16.35 -5.18 -5.53
N GLY A 140 -17.67 -5.13 -5.62
CA GLY A 140 -18.57 -5.17 -4.47
C GLY A 140 -19.24 -3.86 -4.05
N LEU A 141 -19.20 -2.80 -4.85
CA LEU A 141 -20.19 -1.73 -4.74
C LEU A 141 -21.51 -2.24 -5.36
N ILE A 142 -22.32 -2.86 -4.53
CA ILE A 142 -23.67 -3.32 -4.83
C ILE A 142 -24.62 -2.49 -3.95
N GLU A 143 -25.83 -2.32 -4.39
CA GLU A 143 -26.92 -1.71 -3.62
C GLU A 143 -26.97 -2.25 -2.17
N GLY A 144 -26.91 -1.37 -1.18
CA GLY A 144 -26.87 -1.73 0.24
C GLY A 144 -25.48 -1.99 0.84
N ALA A 145 -24.42 -1.79 0.10
CA ALA A 145 -23.05 -2.00 0.62
C ALA A 145 -22.74 -1.14 1.87
N TRP A 146 -23.33 0.02 2.02
CA TRP A 146 -23.20 0.91 3.17
C TRP A 146 -23.88 0.37 4.44
N GLN A 147 -24.90 -0.48 4.30
CA GLN A 147 -25.65 -1.04 5.44
C GLN A 147 -24.92 -2.17 6.15
N GLY A 148 -23.72 -2.52 5.69
CA GLY A 148 -22.93 -3.58 6.31
C GLY A 148 -23.44 -5.00 6.02
N VAL A 149 -24.42 -5.15 5.15
CA VAL A 149 -24.89 -6.44 4.65
C VAL A 149 -23.86 -6.92 3.64
N GLY A 150 -22.82 -7.61 4.13
CA GLY A 150 -21.71 -8.04 3.31
C GLY A 150 -20.46 -7.16 3.49
N LEU A 151 -19.48 -7.37 2.70
CA LEU A 151 -18.10 -6.89 2.74
C LEU A 151 -17.88 -5.37 2.61
N GLY A 152 -18.94 -4.54 2.63
CA GLY A 152 -18.93 -3.14 2.26
C GLY A 152 -17.94 -2.25 3.02
N HIS A 153 -17.92 -2.29 4.35
CA HIS A 153 -17.13 -1.35 5.15
C HIS A 153 -15.60 -1.51 5.01
N GLN A 154 -15.11 -2.74 4.96
CA GLN A 154 -13.66 -2.96 4.85
C GLN A 154 -13.15 -2.59 3.46
N PHE A 155 -14.00 -2.79 2.49
CA PHE A 155 -13.75 -2.54 1.10
C PHE A 155 -13.74 -1.04 0.75
N LEU A 156 -14.72 -0.29 1.23
CA LEU A 156 -14.82 1.14 1.02
C LEU A 156 -13.63 1.92 1.63
N ARG A 157 -12.94 1.36 2.65
CA ARG A 157 -11.66 1.89 3.12
C ARG A 157 -10.53 1.83 2.08
N HIS A 158 -10.63 0.96 1.08
CA HIS A 158 -9.68 0.93 -0.02
C HIS A 158 -9.99 2.02 -1.04
N VAL A 159 -11.28 2.27 -1.29
CA VAL A 159 -11.72 3.39 -2.14
C VAL A 159 -11.30 4.74 -1.53
N GLU A 160 -11.39 4.87 -0.21
CA GLU A 160 -10.94 6.08 0.51
C GLU A 160 -9.50 6.47 0.25
N ARG A 161 -8.69 5.54 -0.19
CA ARG A 161 -7.26 5.77 -0.41
C ARG A 161 -6.90 6.00 -1.87
N CYS A 162 -7.85 5.79 -2.81
CA CYS A 162 -7.65 6.13 -4.21
C CYS A 162 -7.67 7.65 -4.39
N ARG A 163 -6.79 8.17 -5.21
CA ARG A 163 -6.70 9.61 -5.51
C ARG A 163 -7.80 10.06 -6.46
N MET A 164 -8.22 9.17 -7.34
CA MET A 164 -9.22 9.38 -8.40
C MET A 164 -10.08 8.14 -8.53
N LEU A 165 -11.32 8.31 -8.95
CA LEU A 165 -12.24 7.22 -9.28
C LEU A 165 -12.59 7.23 -10.76
N ILE A 166 -12.76 6.05 -11.34
CA ILE A 166 -13.37 5.87 -12.65
C ILE A 166 -14.66 5.08 -12.44
N HIS A 167 -15.77 5.71 -12.75
CA HIS A 167 -17.10 5.08 -12.69
C HIS A 167 -17.43 4.50 -14.05
N ILE A 168 -17.46 3.18 -14.15
CA ILE A 168 -17.81 2.48 -15.38
C ILE A 168 -19.31 2.18 -15.37
N VAL A 169 -20.01 2.63 -16.42
CA VAL A 169 -21.44 2.47 -16.59
C VAL A 169 -21.75 1.74 -17.89
N ASP A 170 -22.50 0.65 -17.79
CA ASP A 170 -22.96 -0.08 -18.98
C ASP A 170 -24.13 0.65 -19.65
N VAL A 171 -23.86 1.25 -20.79
CA VAL A 171 -24.87 1.95 -21.60
C VAL A 171 -25.58 1.04 -22.60
N SER A 172 -25.15 -0.22 -22.73
CA SER A 172 -25.74 -1.16 -23.69
C SER A 172 -27.11 -1.68 -23.24
N GLY A 173 -27.40 -1.58 -21.95
CA GLY A 173 -28.63 -2.13 -21.36
C GLY A 173 -28.67 -3.66 -21.34
N SER A 174 -27.53 -4.33 -21.52
CA SER A 174 -27.41 -5.80 -21.59
C SER A 174 -27.95 -6.49 -20.35
N GLU A 175 -27.86 -5.83 -19.19
CA GLU A 175 -28.34 -6.31 -17.89
C GLU A 175 -29.78 -5.84 -17.56
N GLY A 176 -30.45 -5.14 -18.49
CA GLY A 176 -31.80 -4.64 -18.30
C GLY A 176 -31.93 -3.47 -17.30
N ARG A 177 -30.81 -2.82 -16.95
CA ARG A 177 -30.77 -1.66 -16.02
C ARG A 177 -30.68 -0.36 -16.76
N ASP A 178 -31.17 0.72 -16.10
CA ASP A 178 -31.05 2.10 -16.63
C ASP A 178 -29.67 2.66 -16.25
N PRO A 179 -28.79 3.01 -17.20
CA PRO A 179 -27.47 3.59 -16.93
C PRO A 179 -27.51 4.83 -16.03
N LYS A 180 -28.54 5.64 -16.12
CA LYS A 180 -28.70 6.85 -15.30
C LYS A 180 -28.99 6.49 -13.84
N GLU A 181 -29.81 5.47 -13.64
CA GLU A 181 -30.14 4.98 -12.31
C GLU A 181 -28.93 4.31 -11.67
N ASP A 182 -28.21 3.46 -12.42
CA ASP A 182 -26.94 2.85 -11.97
C ASP A 182 -25.93 3.91 -11.52
N PHE A 183 -25.78 4.98 -12.30
CA PHE A 183 -24.90 6.10 -11.93
C PHE A 183 -25.34 6.76 -10.62
N ARG A 184 -26.64 7.00 -10.44
CA ARG A 184 -27.15 7.61 -9.20
C ARG A 184 -26.96 6.74 -7.99
N ILE A 185 -27.28 5.45 -8.08
CA ILE A 185 -27.16 4.48 -7.00
C ILE A 185 -25.71 4.43 -6.49
N ILE A 186 -24.75 4.25 -7.39
CA ILE A 186 -23.33 4.19 -7.00
C ILE A 186 -22.86 5.48 -6.32
N ASN A 187 -23.24 6.64 -6.85
CA ASN A 187 -22.88 7.93 -6.25
C ASN A 187 -23.54 8.14 -4.87
N GLU A 188 -24.78 7.69 -4.68
CA GLU A 188 -25.43 7.72 -3.37
C GLU A 188 -24.75 6.78 -2.36
N GLU A 189 -24.37 5.59 -2.78
CA GLU A 189 -23.63 4.63 -1.94
C GLU A 189 -22.29 5.21 -1.49
N LEU A 190 -21.52 5.80 -2.41
CA LEU A 190 -20.26 6.47 -2.09
C LEU A 190 -20.47 7.62 -1.11
N ARG A 191 -21.50 8.44 -1.31
CA ARG A 191 -21.83 9.59 -0.44
C ARG A 191 -22.28 9.15 0.96
N LYS A 192 -23.10 8.10 1.04
CA LYS A 192 -23.58 7.57 2.33
C LYS A 192 -22.44 6.95 3.13
N PHE A 193 -21.48 6.37 2.44
CA PHE A 193 -20.31 5.78 3.09
C PHE A 193 -19.35 6.87 3.60
N ASN A 194 -18.90 7.76 2.72
CA ASN A 194 -18.03 8.87 3.06
C ASN A 194 -18.27 10.05 2.10
N PRO A 195 -18.77 11.20 2.60
CA PRO A 195 -19.00 12.38 1.78
C PRO A 195 -17.76 12.85 1.02
N ASP A 196 -16.55 12.64 1.55
CA ASP A 196 -15.30 13.02 0.90
C ASP A 196 -15.04 12.24 -0.39
N LEU A 197 -15.56 11.02 -0.49
CA LEU A 197 -15.46 10.22 -1.72
C LEU A 197 -16.30 10.79 -2.86
N ALA A 198 -17.46 11.32 -2.54
CA ALA A 198 -18.33 11.96 -3.54
C ALA A 198 -17.73 13.26 -4.11
N ASN A 199 -16.79 13.88 -3.38
CA ASN A 199 -16.11 15.11 -3.79
C ASN A 199 -14.78 14.85 -4.53
N ARG A 200 -14.35 13.59 -4.65
CA ARG A 200 -13.13 13.26 -5.37
C ARG A 200 -13.27 13.41 -6.87
N PRO A 201 -12.16 13.67 -7.58
CA PRO A 201 -12.17 13.64 -9.03
C PRO A 201 -12.69 12.28 -9.52
N MET A 202 -13.74 12.30 -10.33
CA MET A 202 -14.35 11.10 -10.89
C MET A 202 -14.51 11.26 -12.40
N LEU A 203 -13.99 10.28 -13.12
CA LEU A 203 -14.23 10.11 -14.55
C LEU A 203 -15.38 9.11 -14.74
N VAL A 204 -16.29 9.40 -15.63
CA VAL A 204 -17.36 8.47 -16.04
C VAL A 204 -17.01 7.90 -17.40
N ALA A 205 -17.03 6.58 -17.53
CA ALA A 205 -16.66 5.84 -18.73
C ALA A 205 -17.71 4.77 -19.09
#